data_a46d38ede71a6a17b0b2fecf75f6b562
#
_entry.id   a46d38ede71a6a17b0b2fecf75f6b562
#
_cell.length_a   1.000
_cell.length_b   1.000
_cell.length_c   1.000
_cell.angle_alpha   90.00
_cell.angle_beta   90.00
_cell.angle_gamma   90.00
#
_symmetry.space_group_name_H-M   'P 1'
#
loop_
_entity.id
_entity.type
_entity.pdbx_description
1 polymer ?
#
loop_
_entity_poly.entity_id
_entity_poly.type
_entity_poly.pdbx_seq_one_letter_code
_entity_poly.pdbx_strand_id
1 'polypeptide(L)'
;KSLILANYEESFESVSTLAHELGHAYHNFALKEAPASLRRVPMTLAETASIMNETLVVEAALKEASPEEGLLILDAYLQGAAQVVVDIHSRFLFESWVFQRRKARELSPREFKELMLKAQEEAYGEALATRHPYMWAVKGHYYGADFYNYPYTFGLLFGLAVYQEAKEDPGFAGRYEALLAESGRYRAKELAL
;
A
#
# COMPACT_ATOMS: atom_id res chain seq x y z
N LYS A 1 -4.27 -9.15 19.63
CA LYS A 1 -4.65 -7.80 20.07
C LYS A 1 -3.90 -6.81 19.18
N SER A 2 -4.61 -5.98 18.44
CA SER A 2 -4.02 -4.86 17.69
C SER A 2 -3.99 -3.61 18.56
N LEU A 3 -2.92 -2.84 18.44
CA LEU A 3 -2.75 -1.54 19.10
C LEU A 3 -2.42 -0.54 18.00
N ILE A 4 -3.14 0.58 17.96
CA ILE A 4 -2.94 1.66 17.01
C ILE A 4 -2.38 2.85 17.78
N LEU A 5 -1.28 3.41 17.29
CA LEU A 5 -0.69 4.65 17.78
C LEU A 5 -0.64 5.61 16.60
N ALA A 6 -1.37 6.70 16.68
CA ALA A 6 -1.40 7.72 15.65
C ALA A 6 -1.35 9.12 16.25
N ASN A 7 -0.69 10.06 15.58
CA ASN A 7 -0.85 11.47 15.83
C ASN A 7 -2.06 11.94 15.03
N TYR A 8 -3.17 12.19 15.74
CA TYR A 8 -4.42 12.58 15.10
C TYR A 8 -4.58 14.10 15.08
N GLU A 9 -4.83 14.61 13.90
CA GLU A 9 -5.23 16.01 13.67
C GLU A 9 -6.62 16.05 13.06
N GLU A 10 -7.34 17.17 13.16
CA GLU A 10 -8.67 17.34 12.55
C GLU A 10 -8.54 17.53 11.03
N SER A 11 -8.10 16.49 10.32
CA SER A 11 -7.91 16.48 8.87
C SER A 11 -8.43 15.18 8.25
N PHE A 12 -8.81 15.24 6.98
CA PHE A 12 -9.22 14.05 6.23
C PHE A 12 -8.08 13.02 6.12
N GLU A 13 -6.84 13.49 6.04
CA GLU A 13 -5.65 12.62 6.02
C GLU A 13 -5.53 11.79 7.30
N SER A 14 -5.78 12.40 8.47
CA SER A 14 -5.77 11.67 9.75
C SER A 14 -6.89 10.64 9.84
N VAL A 15 -8.07 10.93 9.28
CA VAL A 15 -9.18 9.96 9.18
C VAL A 15 -8.80 8.81 8.27
N SER A 16 -8.21 9.09 7.10
CA SER A 16 -7.73 8.07 6.17
C SER A 16 -6.65 7.19 6.79
N THR A 17 -5.68 7.78 7.49
CA THR A 17 -4.64 7.05 8.22
C THR A 17 -5.25 6.13 9.29
N LEU A 18 -6.22 6.62 10.05
CA LEU A 18 -6.91 5.80 11.06
C LEU A 18 -7.67 4.64 10.39
N ALA A 19 -8.34 4.88 9.27
CA ALA A 19 -9.02 3.85 8.50
C ALA A 19 -8.04 2.78 8.00
N HIS A 20 -6.86 3.19 7.54
CA HIS A 20 -5.76 2.29 7.15
C HIS A 20 -5.38 1.36 8.30
N GLU A 21 -5.04 1.91 9.45
CA GLU A 21 -4.64 1.13 10.63
C GLU A 21 -5.77 0.22 11.14
N LEU A 22 -7.01 0.67 11.07
CA LEU A 22 -8.19 -0.16 11.38
C LEU A 22 -8.35 -1.32 10.40
N GLY A 23 -7.95 -1.15 9.14
CA GLY A 23 -7.89 -2.23 8.15
C GLY A 23 -6.93 -3.34 8.56
N HIS A 24 -5.73 -2.99 9.01
CA HIS A 24 -4.79 -3.97 9.58
C HIS A 24 -5.37 -4.65 10.83
N ALA A 25 -6.02 -3.89 11.71
CA ALA A 25 -6.65 -4.44 12.90
C ALA A 25 -7.78 -5.42 12.55
N TYR A 26 -8.59 -5.10 11.54
CA TYR A 26 -9.65 -5.99 11.05
C TYR A 26 -9.09 -7.26 10.41
N HIS A 27 -8.01 -7.15 9.62
CA HIS A 27 -7.32 -8.31 9.08
C HIS A 27 -6.81 -9.25 10.18
N ASN A 28 -6.17 -8.70 11.21
CA ASN A 28 -5.75 -9.45 12.39
C ASN A 28 -6.93 -10.09 13.13
N PHE A 29 -8.08 -9.42 13.17
CA PHE A 29 -9.31 -9.95 13.77
C PHE A 29 -9.85 -11.14 12.96
N ALA A 30 -9.87 -11.06 11.63
CA ALA A 30 -10.29 -12.16 10.76
C ALA A 30 -9.41 -13.42 10.96
N LEU A 31 -8.12 -13.22 11.24
CA LEU A 31 -7.15 -14.30 11.50
C LEU A 31 -7.15 -14.83 12.95
N LYS A 32 -8.00 -14.31 13.85
CA LYS A 32 -7.93 -14.63 15.30
C LYS A 32 -8.07 -16.11 15.61
N GLU A 33 -8.89 -16.84 14.86
CA GLU A 33 -9.14 -18.28 15.04
C GLU A 33 -8.16 -19.17 14.27
N ALA A 34 -7.33 -18.60 13.40
CA ALA A 34 -6.33 -19.34 12.66
C ALA A 34 -5.22 -19.86 13.60
N PRO A 35 -4.60 -21.02 13.32
CA PRO A 35 -3.40 -21.47 14.02
C PRO A 35 -2.29 -20.43 13.98
N ALA A 36 -1.45 -20.34 15.00
CA ALA A 36 -0.40 -19.31 15.11
C ALA A 36 0.53 -19.27 13.89
N SER A 37 0.81 -20.42 13.27
CA SER A 37 1.62 -20.53 12.04
C SER A 37 0.97 -19.89 10.81
N LEU A 38 -0.35 -19.72 10.79
CA LEU A 38 -1.13 -19.16 9.68
C LEU A 38 -1.61 -17.72 9.95
N ARG A 39 -1.28 -17.13 11.10
CA ARG A 39 -1.61 -15.74 11.42
C ARG A 39 -0.66 -14.73 10.79
N ARG A 40 0.39 -15.19 10.13
CA ARG A 40 1.34 -14.32 9.43
C ARG A 40 0.82 -14.06 8.03
N VAL A 41 0.33 -12.85 7.82
CA VAL A 41 -0.12 -12.39 6.49
C VAL A 41 1.06 -12.37 5.53
N PRO A 42 0.94 -12.95 4.32
CA PRO A 42 1.96 -12.77 3.28
C PRO A 42 2.14 -11.29 2.96
N MET A 43 3.39 -10.88 2.73
CA MET A 43 3.72 -9.48 2.43
C MET A 43 2.86 -8.90 1.30
N THR A 44 2.59 -9.67 0.24
CA THR A 44 1.75 -9.26 -0.89
C THR A 44 0.33 -8.84 -0.50
N LEU A 45 -0.24 -9.45 0.56
CA LEU A 45 -1.59 -9.17 1.04
C LEU A 45 -1.61 -8.21 2.23
N ALA A 46 -0.45 -7.74 2.70
CA ALA A 46 -0.35 -6.97 3.93
C ALA A 46 -1.17 -5.67 3.90
N GLU A 47 -1.25 -5.03 2.74
CA GLU A 47 -1.92 -3.74 2.57
C GLU A 47 -3.34 -3.85 1.95
N THR A 48 -3.85 -5.06 1.74
CA THR A 48 -5.17 -5.24 1.11
C THR A 48 -6.30 -4.68 1.97
N ALA A 49 -6.33 -5.01 3.26
CA ALA A 49 -7.40 -4.57 4.15
C ALA A 49 -7.29 -3.09 4.54
N SER A 50 -6.06 -2.59 4.70
CA SER A 50 -5.80 -1.19 5.02
C SER A 50 -6.27 -0.27 3.89
N ILE A 51 -5.89 -0.55 2.65
CA ILE A 51 -6.26 0.27 1.49
C ILE A 51 -7.75 0.10 1.14
N MET A 52 -8.34 -1.09 1.35
CA MET A 52 -9.78 -1.28 1.21
C MET A 52 -10.56 -0.38 2.16
N ASN A 53 -10.13 -0.27 3.43
CA ASN A 53 -10.77 0.61 4.41
C ASN A 53 -10.63 2.09 4.05
N GLU A 54 -9.46 2.52 3.57
CA GLU A 54 -9.29 3.88 3.05
C GLU A 54 -10.29 4.16 1.91
N THR A 55 -10.42 3.23 0.96
CA THR A 55 -11.37 3.36 -0.16
C THR A 55 -12.81 3.52 0.32
N LEU A 56 -13.24 2.73 1.32
CA LEU A 56 -14.57 2.84 1.91
C LEU A 56 -14.80 4.20 2.56
N VAL A 57 -13.80 4.73 3.27
CA VAL A 57 -13.89 6.04 3.94
C VAL A 57 -13.95 7.18 2.92
N VAL A 58 -13.11 7.13 1.87
CA VAL A 58 -13.14 8.11 0.77
C VAL A 58 -14.51 8.13 0.10
N GLU A 59 -15.04 6.97 -0.26
CA GLU A 59 -16.38 6.87 -0.91
C GLU A 59 -17.50 7.36 0.00
N ALA A 60 -17.44 7.08 1.30
CA ALA A 60 -18.43 7.58 2.26
C ALA A 60 -18.36 9.11 2.41
N ALA A 61 -17.15 9.66 2.52
CA ALA A 61 -16.94 11.09 2.63
C ALA A 61 -17.41 11.84 1.37
N LEU A 62 -17.12 11.32 0.18
CA LEU A 62 -17.56 11.93 -1.07
C LEU A 62 -19.09 12.01 -1.24
N LYS A 63 -19.85 11.09 -0.62
CA LYS A 63 -21.32 11.12 -0.66
C LYS A 63 -21.93 12.25 0.16
N GLU A 64 -21.23 12.70 1.20
CA GLU A 64 -21.71 13.72 2.13
C GLU A 64 -21.06 15.09 1.90
N ALA A 65 -19.97 15.13 1.15
CA ALA A 65 -19.16 16.33 0.92
C ALA A 65 -19.87 17.34 0.01
N SER A 66 -19.67 18.62 0.30
CA SER A 66 -19.94 19.71 -0.67
C SER A 66 -19.03 19.57 -1.90
N PRO A 67 -19.35 20.23 -3.05
CA PRO A 67 -18.50 20.17 -4.24
C PRO A 67 -17.03 20.57 -3.98
N GLU A 68 -16.81 21.59 -3.15
CA GLU A 68 -15.48 22.08 -2.79
C GLU A 68 -14.71 21.06 -1.92
N GLU A 69 -15.36 20.52 -0.91
CA GLU A 69 -14.78 19.46 -0.06
C GLU A 69 -14.49 18.19 -0.88
N GLY A 70 -15.40 17.82 -1.77
CA GLY A 70 -15.23 16.68 -2.66
C GLY A 70 -14.00 16.80 -3.55
N LEU A 71 -13.70 17.99 -4.06
CA LEU A 71 -12.47 18.25 -4.83
C LEU A 71 -11.22 18.06 -3.97
N LEU A 72 -11.21 18.52 -2.72
CA LEU A 72 -10.08 18.33 -1.81
C LEU A 72 -9.86 16.86 -1.46
N ILE A 73 -10.95 16.12 -1.21
CA ILE A 73 -10.89 14.68 -0.93
C ILE A 73 -10.34 13.91 -2.15
N LEU A 74 -10.84 14.23 -3.35
CA LEU A 74 -10.38 13.59 -4.59
C LEU A 74 -8.91 13.93 -4.89
N ASP A 75 -8.49 15.18 -4.67
CA ASP A 75 -7.09 15.57 -4.86
C ASP A 75 -6.17 14.80 -3.92
N ALA A 76 -6.50 14.71 -2.63
CA ALA A 76 -5.75 13.95 -1.64
C ALA A 76 -5.69 12.45 -2.02
N TYR A 77 -6.82 11.86 -2.43
CA TYR A 77 -6.88 10.48 -2.86
C TYR A 77 -6.03 10.19 -4.10
N LEU A 78 -6.09 11.07 -5.11
CA LEU A 78 -5.30 10.95 -6.33
C LEU A 78 -3.80 11.13 -6.07
N GLN A 79 -3.41 12.02 -5.17
CA GLN A 79 -2.01 12.16 -4.72
C GLN A 79 -1.51 10.88 -4.05
N GLY A 80 -2.31 10.28 -3.15
CA GLY A 80 -2.02 8.99 -2.53
C GLY A 80 -1.90 7.86 -3.55
N ALA A 81 -2.84 7.77 -4.51
CA ALA A 81 -2.80 6.79 -5.57
C ALA A 81 -1.57 6.96 -6.49
N ALA A 82 -1.22 8.19 -6.85
CA ALA A 82 -0.02 8.48 -7.62
C ALA A 82 1.26 8.10 -6.86
N GLN A 83 1.31 8.37 -5.55
CA GLN A 83 2.41 7.91 -4.70
C GLN A 83 2.54 6.38 -4.72
N VAL A 84 1.43 5.67 -4.57
CA VAL A 84 1.43 4.20 -4.53
C VAL A 84 1.75 3.58 -5.88
N VAL A 85 1.27 4.15 -6.98
CA VAL A 85 1.50 3.59 -8.32
C VAL A 85 2.84 4.02 -8.90
N VAL A 86 3.26 5.28 -8.70
CA VAL A 86 4.44 5.85 -9.36
C VAL A 86 5.67 5.87 -8.44
N ASP A 87 5.57 6.48 -7.24
CA ASP A 87 6.73 6.58 -6.33
C ASP A 87 7.14 5.19 -5.82
N ILE A 88 6.18 4.36 -5.43
CA ILE A 88 6.43 2.97 -5.03
C ILE A 88 7.08 2.17 -6.16
N HIS A 89 6.65 2.36 -7.41
CA HIS A 89 7.29 1.71 -8.55
C HIS A 89 8.76 2.14 -8.70
N SER A 90 9.07 3.42 -8.55
CA SER A 90 10.45 3.90 -8.56
C SER A 90 11.31 3.25 -7.46
N ARG A 91 10.73 3.09 -6.27
CA ARG A 91 11.41 2.42 -5.15
C ARG A 91 11.67 0.95 -5.44
N PHE A 92 10.71 0.25 -6.01
CA PHE A 92 10.84 -1.16 -6.39
C PHE A 92 11.90 -1.36 -7.47
N LEU A 93 11.96 -0.51 -8.49
CA LEU A 93 12.98 -0.54 -9.52
C LEU A 93 14.38 -0.35 -8.92
N PHE A 94 14.55 0.69 -8.10
CA PHE A 94 15.81 0.95 -7.42
C PHE A 94 16.27 -0.25 -6.60
N GLU A 95 15.42 -0.76 -5.72
CA GLU A 95 15.72 -1.89 -4.85
C GLU A 95 16.09 -3.14 -5.67
N SER A 96 15.30 -3.47 -6.69
CA SER A 96 15.54 -4.59 -7.59
C SER A 96 16.90 -4.51 -8.26
N TRP A 97 17.29 -3.34 -8.78
CA TRP A 97 18.57 -3.15 -9.44
C TRP A 97 19.74 -3.16 -8.46
N VAL A 98 19.57 -2.64 -7.26
CA VAL A 98 20.56 -2.72 -6.19
C VAL A 98 20.81 -4.18 -5.83
N PHE A 99 19.78 -4.97 -5.55
CA PHE A 99 19.92 -6.39 -5.23
C PHE A 99 20.55 -7.18 -6.38
N GLN A 100 20.14 -6.91 -7.61
CA GLN A 100 20.70 -7.56 -8.79
C GLN A 100 22.21 -7.31 -8.93
N ARG A 101 22.64 -6.04 -8.81
CA ARG A 101 24.07 -5.67 -8.93
C ARG A 101 24.89 -6.18 -7.74
N ARG A 102 24.34 -6.16 -6.54
CA ARG A 102 25.01 -6.64 -5.32
C ARG A 102 25.30 -8.15 -5.32
N LYS A 103 24.66 -8.93 -6.17
CA LYS A 103 25.03 -10.33 -6.38
C LYS A 103 26.49 -10.51 -6.85
N ALA A 104 27.02 -9.53 -7.56
CA ALA A 104 28.38 -9.57 -8.07
C ALA A 104 29.40 -8.91 -7.13
N ARG A 105 29.04 -7.78 -6.51
CA ARG A 105 29.90 -7.00 -5.60
C ARG A 105 29.12 -5.93 -4.85
N GLU A 106 29.76 -5.31 -3.87
CA GLU A 106 29.23 -4.10 -3.24
C GLU A 106 29.16 -2.91 -4.21
N LEU A 107 28.21 -2.02 -3.95
CA LEU A 107 28.01 -0.81 -4.73
C LEU A 107 28.58 0.39 -4.01
N SER A 108 29.19 1.32 -4.77
CA SER A 108 29.61 2.61 -4.27
C SER A 108 28.42 3.56 -4.06
N PRO A 109 28.56 4.59 -3.20
CA PRO A 109 27.53 5.64 -3.05
C PRO A 109 27.16 6.34 -4.36
N ARG A 110 28.10 6.44 -5.31
CA ARG A 110 27.83 6.98 -6.64
C ARG A 110 26.86 6.09 -7.42
N GLU A 111 27.05 4.80 -7.40
CA GLU A 111 26.16 3.83 -8.09
C GLU A 111 24.75 3.84 -7.48
N PHE A 112 24.62 3.97 -6.17
CA PHE A 112 23.31 4.15 -5.54
C PHE A 112 22.60 5.39 -6.06
N LYS A 113 23.29 6.53 -6.17
CA LYS A 113 22.72 7.77 -6.70
C LYS A 113 22.27 7.60 -8.17
N GLU A 114 23.12 7.00 -8.99
CA GLU A 114 22.82 6.74 -10.42
C GLU A 114 21.59 5.83 -10.58
N LEU A 115 21.49 4.77 -9.77
CA LEU A 115 20.33 3.87 -9.78
C LEU A 115 19.05 4.56 -9.32
N MET A 116 19.14 5.41 -8.28
CA MET A 116 17.97 6.15 -7.79
C MET A 116 17.47 7.17 -8.82
N LEU A 117 18.37 7.92 -9.45
CA LEU A 117 17.98 8.86 -10.51
C LEU A 117 17.33 8.14 -11.70
N LYS A 118 17.91 7.01 -12.12
CA LYS A 118 17.35 6.18 -13.18
C LYS A 118 15.97 5.63 -12.82
N ALA A 119 15.77 5.15 -11.59
CA ALA A 119 14.51 4.63 -11.14
C ALA A 119 13.39 5.70 -11.15
N GLN A 120 13.72 6.92 -10.71
CA GLN A 120 12.80 8.05 -10.78
C GLN A 120 12.51 8.44 -12.24
N GLU A 121 13.51 8.43 -13.12
CA GLU A 121 13.34 8.71 -14.55
C GLU A 121 12.37 7.72 -15.20
N GLU A 122 12.56 6.43 -14.95
CA GLU A 122 11.74 5.36 -15.54
C GLU A 122 10.30 5.37 -15.02
N ALA A 123 10.11 5.65 -13.71
CA ALA A 123 8.78 5.63 -13.11
C ALA A 123 7.98 6.90 -13.35
N TYR A 124 8.61 8.07 -13.29
CA TYR A 124 7.94 9.36 -13.39
C TYR A 124 7.97 9.98 -14.80
N GLY A 125 8.88 9.52 -15.67
CA GLY A 125 9.08 10.15 -16.97
C GLY A 125 9.43 11.64 -16.84
N GLU A 126 8.68 12.48 -17.55
CA GLU A 126 8.87 13.94 -17.56
C GLU A 126 8.06 14.66 -16.45
N ALA A 127 7.28 13.94 -15.64
CA ALA A 127 6.43 14.54 -14.61
C ALA A 127 7.23 15.18 -13.46
N LEU A 128 8.47 14.73 -13.20
CA LEU A 128 9.35 15.35 -12.22
C LEU A 128 10.26 16.40 -12.87
N ALA A 129 10.12 17.65 -12.44
CA ALA A 129 11.03 18.72 -12.82
C ALA A 129 12.47 18.50 -12.32
N THR A 130 12.61 17.88 -11.15
CA THR A 130 13.92 17.56 -10.54
C THR A 130 13.86 16.18 -9.89
N ARG A 131 14.93 15.39 -10.03
CA ARG A 131 15.07 14.07 -9.39
C ARG A 131 16.09 14.16 -8.27
N HIS A 132 15.87 13.45 -7.17
CA HIS A 132 16.73 13.53 -6.00
C HIS A 132 17.55 12.25 -5.80
N PRO A 133 18.90 12.31 -5.88
CA PRO A 133 19.76 11.12 -5.87
C PRO A 133 19.82 10.38 -4.54
N TYR A 134 19.34 10.97 -3.45
CA TYR A 134 19.37 10.41 -2.10
C TYR A 134 17.98 10.00 -1.57
N MET A 135 16.96 9.87 -2.41
CA MET A 135 15.62 9.44 -1.94
C MET A 135 15.65 8.10 -1.21
N TRP A 136 16.54 7.20 -1.58
CA TRP A 136 16.75 5.95 -0.86
C TRP A 136 17.19 6.14 0.60
N ALA A 137 17.89 7.20 0.94
CA ALA A 137 18.41 7.43 2.29
C ALA A 137 17.32 7.76 3.32
N VAL A 138 16.18 8.31 2.88
CA VAL A 138 15.08 8.76 3.75
C VAL A 138 13.87 7.80 3.78
N LYS A 139 13.93 6.70 3.01
CA LYS A 139 12.82 5.73 2.94
C LYS A 139 13.10 4.54 3.85
N GLY A 140 12.45 4.54 5.02
CA GLY A 140 12.61 3.50 6.06
C GLY A 140 12.36 2.07 5.57
N HIS A 141 11.51 1.89 4.55
CA HIS A 141 11.19 0.58 3.97
C HIS A 141 12.41 -0.21 3.49
N TYR A 142 13.46 0.46 2.98
CA TYR A 142 14.69 -0.22 2.55
C TYR A 142 15.53 -0.80 3.69
N TYR A 143 15.27 -0.38 4.93
CA TYR A 143 16.05 -0.75 6.10
C TYR A 143 15.29 -1.67 7.06
N GLY A 144 13.97 -1.77 6.89
CA GLY A 144 13.10 -2.55 7.77
C GLY A 144 12.78 -3.95 7.25
N ALA A 145 12.56 -4.09 5.94
CA ALA A 145 12.25 -5.36 5.29
C ALA A 145 12.57 -5.30 3.79
N ASP A 146 13.04 -6.42 3.24
CA ASP A 146 13.34 -6.51 1.82
C ASP A 146 12.05 -6.41 0.99
N PHE A 147 12.07 -5.59 -0.05
CA PHE A 147 10.97 -5.41 -1.01
C PHE A 147 9.62 -4.96 -0.41
N TYR A 148 9.61 -4.34 0.78
CA TYR A 148 8.38 -3.83 1.37
C TYR A 148 7.95 -2.49 0.73
N ASN A 149 7.81 -2.49 -0.59
CA ASN A 149 7.29 -1.39 -1.39
C ASN A 149 6.14 -1.86 -2.28
N TYR A 150 6.31 -2.92 -3.09
CA TYR A 150 5.27 -3.42 -4.00
C TYR A 150 3.93 -3.82 -3.30
N PRO A 151 3.86 -4.19 -2.01
CA PRO A 151 2.60 -4.53 -1.35
C PRO A 151 1.57 -3.41 -1.39
N TYR A 152 2.02 -2.15 -1.37
CA TYR A 152 1.12 -1.00 -1.47
C TYR A 152 0.45 -0.91 -2.84
N THR A 153 1.21 -1.07 -3.93
CA THR A 153 0.64 -1.09 -5.28
C THR A 153 -0.30 -2.28 -5.48
N PHE A 154 0.11 -3.47 -5.01
CA PHE A 154 -0.77 -4.64 -5.05
C PHE A 154 -2.04 -4.42 -4.21
N GLY A 155 -1.90 -3.90 -2.99
CA GLY A 155 -3.00 -3.59 -2.08
C GLY A 155 -4.00 -2.61 -2.68
N LEU A 156 -3.53 -1.54 -3.35
CA LEU A 156 -4.39 -0.60 -4.04
C LEU A 156 -5.19 -1.27 -5.16
N LEU A 157 -4.50 -1.96 -6.07
CA LEU A 157 -5.16 -2.57 -7.23
C LEU A 157 -6.10 -3.71 -6.83
N PHE A 158 -5.67 -4.55 -5.91
CA PHE A 158 -6.49 -5.65 -5.40
C PHE A 158 -7.63 -5.14 -4.52
N GLY A 159 -7.38 -4.14 -3.66
CA GLY A 159 -8.40 -3.50 -2.84
C GLY A 159 -9.50 -2.83 -3.67
N LEU A 160 -9.14 -2.15 -4.76
CA LEU A 160 -10.11 -1.57 -5.69
C LEU A 160 -10.95 -2.65 -6.41
N ALA A 161 -10.32 -3.76 -6.82
CA ALA A 161 -11.05 -4.87 -7.43
C ALA A 161 -12.04 -5.49 -6.42
N VAL A 162 -11.60 -5.75 -5.20
CA VAL A 162 -12.42 -6.26 -4.09
C VAL A 162 -13.54 -5.27 -3.74
N TYR A 163 -13.27 -3.97 -3.76
CA TYR A 163 -14.28 -2.93 -3.53
C TYR A 163 -15.35 -2.90 -4.63
N GLN A 164 -14.95 -3.08 -5.90
CA GLN A 164 -15.92 -3.16 -7.01
C GLN A 164 -16.87 -4.37 -6.84
N GLU A 165 -16.35 -5.53 -6.48
CA GLU A 165 -17.14 -6.70 -6.14
C GLU A 165 -18.12 -6.42 -4.99
N ALA A 166 -17.68 -5.66 -3.97
CA ALA A 166 -18.51 -5.28 -2.83
C ALA A 166 -19.73 -4.45 -3.20
N LYS A 167 -19.63 -3.64 -4.27
CA LYS A 167 -20.77 -2.83 -4.76
C LYS A 167 -21.86 -3.68 -5.44
N GLU A 168 -21.48 -4.80 -6.01
CA GLU A 168 -22.34 -5.61 -6.86
C GLU A 168 -22.99 -6.79 -6.10
N ASP A 169 -22.39 -7.22 -4.98
CA ASP A 169 -22.86 -8.38 -4.21
C ASP A 169 -23.21 -8.05 -2.75
N PRO A 170 -24.49 -8.14 -2.37
CA PRO A 170 -24.92 -7.98 -0.97
C PRO A 170 -24.30 -8.99 0.01
N GLY A 171 -23.85 -10.15 -0.47
CA GLY A 171 -23.18 -11.18 0.34
C GLY A 171 -21.67 -10.99 0.49
N PHE A 172 -21.13 -9.95 -0.10
CA PHE A 172 -19.69 -9.72 -0.19
C PHE A 172 -18.98 -9.66 1.17
N ALA A 173 -19.57 -9.06 2.20
CA ALA A 173 -18.92 -8.90 3.50
C ALA A 173 -18.44 -10.23 4.10
N GLY A 174 -19.27 -11.29 4.00
CA GLY A 174 -18.88 -12.62 4.48
C GLY A 174 -17.78 -13.26 3.64
N ARG A 175 -17.79 -13.05 2.31
CA ARG A 175 -16.71 -13.54 1.42
C ARG A 175 -15.41 -12.81 1.68
N TYR A 176 -15.46 -11.50 1.92
CA TYR A 176 -14.29 -10.71 2.25
C TYR A 176 -13.65 -11.13 3.58
N GLU A 177 -14.48 -11.34 4.61
CA GLU A 177 -13.97 -11.86 5.89
C GLU A 177 -13.32 -13.23 5.73
N ALA A 178 -13.93 -14.13 4.93
CA ALA A 178 -13.35 -15.42 4.61
C ALA A 178 -12.01 -15.30 3.85
N LEU A 179 -11.93 -14.40 2.85
CA LEU A 179 -10.69 -14.13 2.13
C LEU A 179 -9.56 -13.68 3.09
N LEU A 180 -9.85 -12.75 3.99
CA LEU A 180 -8.88 -12.28 4.98
C LEU A 180 -8.47 -13.39 5.94
N ALA A 181 -9.42 -14.22 6.41
CA ALA A 181 -9.15 -15.35 7.31
C ALA A 181 -8.25 -16.41 6.68
N GLU A 182 -8.29 -16.56 5.35
CA GLU A 182 -7.50 -17.54 4.60
C GLU A 182 -6.16 -16.98 4.07
N SER A 183 -5.88 -15.70 4.28
CA SER A 183 -4.71 -15.01 3.73
C SER A 183 -3.36 -15.60 4.20
N GLY A 184 -3.31 -16.23 5.35
CA GLY A 184 -2.12 -16.95 5.85
C GLY A 184 -1.97 -18.38 5.31
N ARG A 185 -2.98 -18.91 4.60
CA ARG A 185 -3.04 -20.30 4.12
C ARG A 185 -2.74 -20.43 2.63
N TYR A 186 -3.21 -19.47 1.84
CA TYR A 186 -3.11 -19.49 0.39
C TYR A 186 -2.19 -18.39 -0.14
N ARG A 187 -1.69 -18.58 -1.35
CA ARG A 187 -0.94 -17.53 -2.06
C ARG A 187 -1.89 -16.45 -2.54
N ALA A 188 -1.40 -15.21 -2.64
CA ALA A 188 -2.21 -14.07 -3.11
C ALA A 188 -2.92 -14.35 -4.44
N LYS A 189 -2.26 -15.03 -5.39
CA LYS A 189 -2.86 -15.42 -6.67
C LYS A 189 -4.05 -16.38 -6.52
N GLU A 190 -4.00 -17.28 -5.55
CA GLU A 190 -5.06 -18.28 -5.30
C GLU A 190 -6.28 -17.64 -4.62
N LEU A 191 -6.06 -16.57 -3.86
CA LEU A 191 -7.10 -15.79 -3.20
C LEU A 191 -7.76 -14.75 -4.12
N ALA A 192 -7.09 -14.36 -5.20
CA ALA A 192 -7.57 -13.36 -6.15
C ALA A 192 -8.39 -13.97 -7.31
N LEU A 193 -8.49 -15.29 -7.39
CA LEU A 193 -9.28 -16.06 -8.38
C LEU A 193 -10.56 -16.61 -7.76
#